data_e308bfa5405ceb998bd0ae94f8d2a939
#
_entry.id   e308bfa5405ceb998bd0ae94f8d2a939
#
_cell.length_a   1.000
_cell.length_b   1.000
_cell.length_c   1.000
_cell.angle_alpha   90.00
_cell.angle_beta   90.00
_cell.angle_gamma   90.00
#
_symmetry.space_group_name_H-M   'P 1'
#
loop_
_entity.id
_entity.type
_entity.pdbx_description
1 polymer ?
#
loop_
_entity_poly.entity_id
_entity_poly.type
_entity_poly.pdbx_seq_one_letter_code
_entity_poly.pdbx_strand_id
1 'polypeptide(L)'
;YYMLYKPRGLLTAKRDARRETVMSCFPEALREMLHPVGRLDRDTEGLLLFTDDGMLDVRLLRPEQHVEKEYEYRAFGLLDETAMRQLETGVLLLEGQPPSLPARAQLLAHTSIGESAPYLPERFREKYLKNPARPVTAGKLWITEGRKHQVKLMIKAVGGHVFYLKRLAIGP
;
A
#
# COMPACT_ATOMS: atom_id res chain seq x y z
N TYR A 1 -17.17 14.51 2.90
CA TYR A 1 -15.99 13.69 3.19
C TYR A 1 -16.44 12.28 3.54
N TYR A 2 -15.82 11.26 2.91
CA TYR A 2 -16.11 9.85 3.16
C TYR A 2 -14.82 9.07 3.36
N MET A 3 -14.88 8.05 4.21
CA MET A 3 -13.82 7.06 4.38
C MET A 3 -14.31 5.72 3.83
N LEU A 4 -13.49 5.11 2.98
CA LEU A 4 -13.75 3.78 2.43
C LEU A 4 -12.63 2.84 2.88
N TYR A 5 -12.99 1.69 3.44
CA TYR A 5 -12.06 0.55 3.43
C TYR A 5 -12.07 -0.04 2.02
N LYS A 6 -11.11 0.38 1.20
CA LYS A 6 -11.01 -0.12 -0.18
C LYS A 6 -10.69 -1.61 -0.18
N PRO A 7 -11.53 -2.46 -0.77
CA PRO A 7 -11.19 -3.87 -0.96
C PRO A 7 -10.14 -4.03 -2.06
N ARG A 8 -9.46 -5.18 -2.07
CA ARG A 8 -8.61 -5.58 -3.21
C ARG A 8 -9.47 -5.79 -4.46
N GLY A 9 -8.87 -5.58 -5.63
CA GLY A 9 -9.52 -5.81 -6.92
C GLY A 9 -10.06 -4.57 -7.60
N LEU A 10 -10.47 -3.54 -6.85
CA LEU A 10 -11.00 -2.30 -7.40
C LEU A 10 -9.89 -1.32 -7.80
N LEU A 11 -10.07 -0.65 -8.94
CA LEU A 11 -9.19 0.44 -9.35
C LEU A 11 -9.52 1.73 -8.60
N THR A 12 -8.50 2.46 -8.16
CA THR A 12 -8.66 3.82 -7.67
C THR A 12 -8.73 4.77 -8.88
N ALA A 13 -9.90 4.87 -9.45
CA ALA A 13 -10.22 5.76 -10.57
C ALA A 13 -11.70 6.14 -10.52
N LYS A 14 -12.05 7.27 -11.12
CA LYS A 14 -13.44 7.69 -11.22
C LYS A 14 -14.21 6.83 -12.23
N ARG A 15 -13.60 6.49 -13.36
CA ARG A 15 -14.17 5.61 -14.41
C ARG A 15 -13.07 4.76 -15.02
N ASP A 16 -13.42 3.56 -15.47
CA ASP A 16 -12.59 2.69 -16.31
C ASP A 16 -13.48 1.87 -17.22
N ALA A 17 -13.07 1.67 -18.49
CA ALA A 17 -13.88 1.00 -19.49
C ALA A 17 -13.93 -0.53 -19.33
N ARG A 18 -13.03 -1.12 -18.59
CA ARG A 18 -12.82 -2.59 -18.52
C ARG A 18 -12.86 -3.15 -17.10
N ARG A 19 -12.74 -2.30 -16.09
CA ARG A 19 -12.51 -2.74 -14.72
C ARG A 19 -13.39 -1.95 -13.76
N GLU A 20 -13.85 -2.63 -12.73
CA GLU A 20 -14.58 -2.01 -11.65
C GLU A 20 -13.69 -1.05 -10.86
N THR A 21 -14.25 0.11 -10.51
CA THR A 21 -13.53 1.17 -9.77
C THR A 21 -14.10 1.31 -8.37
N VAL A 22 -13.36 2.01 -7.51
CA VAL A 22 -13.80 2.35 -6.15
C VAL A 22 -15.11 3.12 -6.10
N MET A 23 -15.54 3.71 -7.23
CA MET A 23 -16.83 4.43 -7.30
C MET A 23 -18.03 3.49 -7.21
N SER A 24 -17.88 2.19 -7.53
CA SER A 24 -18.97 1.21 -7.35
C SER A 24 -19.40 1.04 -5.88
N CYS A 25 -18.50 1.39 -4.93
CA CYS A 25 -18.80 1.36 -3.50
C CYS A 25 -19.76 2.47 -3.04
N PHE A 26 -20.10 3.42 -3.91
CA PHE A 26 -20.96 4.56 -3.59
C PHE A 26 -22.29 4.52 -4.36
N PRO A 27 -23.38 5.04 -3.77
CA PRO A 27 -24.61 5.31 -4.49
C PRO A 27 -24.38 6.20 -5.72
N GLU A 28 -25.13 6.00 -6.78
CA GLU A 28 -24.95 6.71 -8.06
C GLU A 28 -24.93 8.23 -7.90
N ALA A 29 -25.82 8.77 -7.08
CA ALA A 29 -25.90 10.20 -6.80
C ALA A 29 -24.60 10.83 -6.26
N LEU A 30 -23.74 10.04 -5.59
CA LEU A 30 -22.46 10.51 -5.03
C LEU A 30 -21.30 10.34 -6.00
N ARG A 31 -21.40 9.45 -6.99
CA ARG A 31 -20.27 9.09 -7.87
C ARG A 31 -19.76 10.26 -8.72
N GLU A 32 -20.66 11.14 -9.14
CA GLU A 32 -20.27 12.30 -9.95
C GLU A 32 -19.60 13.41 -9.09
N MET A 33 -20.03 13.55 -7.86
CA MET A 33 -19.53 14.60 -6.95
C MET A 33 -18.19 14.23 -6.32
N LEU A 34 -18.03 12.97 -5.90
CA LEU A 34 -16.87 12.52 -5.15
C LEU A 34 -15.69 12.16 -6.05
N HIS A 35 -14.50 12.40 -5.52
CA HIS A 35 -13.25 11.86 -6.06
C HIS A 35 -12.38 11.27 -4.94
N PRO A 36 -11.56 10.25 -5.25
CA PRO A 36 -10.66 9.66 -4.26
C PRO A 36 -9.49 10.60 -3.98
N VAL A 37 -9.14 10.76 -2.71
CA VAL A 37 -7.96 11.51 -2.25
C VAL A 37 -6.74 10.60 -2.38
N GLY A 38 -5.97 10.81 -3.43
CA GLY A 38 -4.85 9.94 -3.78
C GLY A 38 -5.30 8.59 -4.30
N ARG A 39 -4.34 7.66 -4.33
CA ARG A 39 -4.57 6.35 -4.95
C ARG A 39 -4.00 5.23 -4.10
N LEU A 40 -4.67 4.07 -4.15
CA LEU A 40 -4.14 2.77 -3.78
C LEU A 40 -4.07 1.88 -5.03
N ASP A 41 -3.06 1.03 -5.10
CA ASP A 41 -2.98 0.02 -6.16
C ASP A 41 -4.21 -0.90 -6.13
N ARG A 42 -4.50 -1.55 -7.25
CA ARG A 42 -5.64 -2.46 -7.37
C ARG A 42 -5.62 -3.58 -6.33
N ASP A 43 -4.45 -4.11 -6.04
CA ASP A 43 -4.21 -5.21 -5.09
C ASP A 43 -3.88 -4.74 -3.66
N THR A 44 -3.90 -3.44 -3.41
CA THR A 44 -3.77 -2.84 -2.08
C THR A 44 -5.15 -2.57 -1.50
N GLU A 45 -5.31 -2.81 -0.21
CA GLU A 45 -6.55 -2.55 0.53
C GLU A 45 -6.37 -1.48 1.61
N GLY A 46 -7.45 -1.13 2.28
CA GLY A 46 -7.43 -0.24 3.45
C GLY A 46 -7.94 1.17 3.19
N LEU A 47 -7.53 2.12 4.01
CA LEU A 47 -8.09 3.46 4.07
C LEU A 47 -7.90 4.23 2.75
N LEU A 48 -9.01 4.66 2.17
CA LEU A 48 -9.07 5.59 1.05
C LEU A 48 -10.11 6.66 1.36
N LEU A 49 -9.70 7.92 1.31
CA LEU A 49 -10.58 9.06 1.54
C LEU A 49 -11.21 9.49 0.22
N PHE A 50 -12.43 10.05 0.32
CA PHE A 50 -13.15 10.65 -0.79
C PHE A 50 -13.69 12.01 -0.39
N THR A 51 -13.68 12.93 -1.32
CA THR A 51 -14.16 14.30 -1.11
C THR A 51 -14.66 14.91 -2.42
N ASP A 52 -15.44 15.98 -2.29
CA ASP A 52 -15.74 16.96 -3.33
C ASP A 52 -14.88 18.23 -3.20
N ASP A 53 -14.06 18.32 -2.13
CA ASP A 53 -13.17 19.44 -1.85
C ASP A 53 -11.76 19.20 -2.43
N GLY A 54 -11.48 19.83 -3.57
CA GLY A 54 -10.16 19.77 -4.20
C GLY A 54 -9.01 20.37 -3.37
N MET A 55 -9.31 21.25 -2.41
CA MET A 55 -8.28 21.83 -1.53
C MET A 55 -7.79 20.82 -0.50
N LEU A 56 -8.66 19.94 -0.02
CA LEU A 56 -8.26 18.83 0.85
C LEU A 56 -7.30 17.89 0.12
N ASP A 57 -7.62 17.56 -1.13
CA ASP A 57 -6.79 16.70 -1.99
C ASP A 57 -5.35 17.25 -2.09
N VAL A 58 -5.25 18.55 -2.40
CA VAL A 58 -3.97 19.26 -2.45
C VAL A 58 -3.22 19.20 -1.12
N ARG A 59 -3.88 19.44 0.01
CA ARG A 59 -3.25 19.46 1.34
C ARG A 59 -2.74 18.07 1.75
N LEU A 60 -3.44 17.01 1.41
CA LEU A 60 -3.07 15.65 1.80
C LEU A 60 -2.06 14.97 0.87
N LEU A 61 -1.99 15.41 -0.41
CA LEU A 61 -1.20 14.72 -1.42
C LEU A 61 0.08 15.43 -1.82
N ARG A 62 0.19 16.73 -1.61
CA ARG A 62 1.42 17.47 -1.95
C ARG A 62 2.60 16.94 -1.16
N PRO A 63 3.70 16.56 -1.83
CA PRO A 63 4.89 16.04 -1.16
C PRO A 63 5.44 16.98 -0.09
N GLU A 64 5.32 18.31 -0.31
CA GLU A 64 5.81 19.36 0.59
C GLU A 64 5.04 19.41 1.93
N GLN A 65 3.87 18.82 2.00
CA GLN A 65 3.07 18.72 3.23
C GLN A 65 3.52 17.55 4.12
N HIS A 66 4.32 16.65 3.59
CA HIS A 66 4.86 15.50 4.32
C HIS A 66 3.83 14.70 5.12
N VAL A 67 2.57 14.67 4.67
CA VAL A 67 1.51 13.91 5.34
C VAL A 67 1.86 12.43 5.34
N GLU A 68 2.06 11.90 6.54
CA GLU A 68 2.47 10.52 6.75
C GLU A 68 1.33 9.55 6.34
N LYS A 69 1.69 8.44 5.76
CA LYS A 69 0.78 7.34 5.41
C LYS A 69 1.33 6.05 6.00
N GLU A 70 0.53 5.42 6.84
CA GLU A 70 0.88 4.15 7.50
C GLU A 70 0.39 2.96 6.69
N TYR A 71 1.30 2.01 6.47
CA TYR A 71 1.01 0.76 5.77
C TYR A 71 1.44 -0.44 6.60
N GLU A 72 0.58 -1.48 6.63
CA GLU A 72 0.95 -2.84 7.02
C GLU A 72 1.25 -3.65 5.76
N TYR A 73 2.32 -4.43 5.80
CA TYR A 73 2.69 -5.31 4.69
C TYR A 73 3.04 -6.73 5.15
N ARG A 74 2.90 -7.68 4.20
CA ARG A 74 3.50 -9.00 4.28
C ARG A 74 4.28 -9.25 3.01
N ALA A 75 5.52 -9.71 3.18
CA ALA A 75 6.45 -9.93 2.08
C ALA A 75 7.10 -11.31 2.21
N PHE A 76 7.33 -11.96 1.08
CA PHE A 76 8.21 -13.10 1.02
C PHE A 76 9.65 -12.66 1.32
N GLY A 77 10.38 -13.48 2.05
CA GLY A 77 11.75 -13.22 2.48
C GLY A 77 11.84 -12.93 3.98
N LEU A 78 13.05 -13.04 4.49
CA LEU A 78 13.40 -12.65 5.86
C LEU A 78 14.07 -11.27 5.79
N LEU A 79 13.34 -10.23 6.19
CA LEU A 79 13.86 -8.88 6.31
C LEU A 79 14.28 -8.67 7.77
N ASP A 80 15.53 -8.34 7.98
CA ASP A 80 16.13 -8.12 9.30
C ASP A 80 16.17 -6.64 9.68
N GLU A 81 16.78 -6.34 10.82
CA GLU A 81 17.02 -4.99 11.30
C GLU A 81 17.87 -4.15 10.34
N THR A 82 18.72 -4.79 9.54
CA THR A 82 19.53 -4.10 8.53
C THR A 82 18.64 -3.59 7.40
N ALA A 83 17.69 -4.42 6.94
CA ALA A 83 16.70 -4.02 5.97
C ALA A 83 15.83 -2.85 6.49
N MET A 84 15.42 -2.89 7.77
CA MET A 84 14.66 -1.79 8.38
C MET A 84 15.47 -0.49 8.37
N ARG A 85 16.72 -0.51 8.79
CA ARG A 85 17.62 0.66 8.75
C ARG A 85 17.82 1.22 7.34
N GLN A 86 17.91 0.37 6.32
CA GLN A 86 18.00 0.82 4.94
C GLN A 86 16.72 1.59 4.52
N LEU A 87 15.54 1.10 4.88
CA LEU A 87 14.28 1.80 4.63
C LEU A 87 14.23 3.16 5.32
N GLU A 88 14.79 3.26 6.51
CA GLU A 88 14.84 4.50 7.31
C GLU A 88 15.82 5.54 6.79
N THR A 89 16.80 5.14 5.99
CA THR A 89 17.74 6.06 5.33
C THR A 89 17.30 6.45 3.90
N GLY A 90 16.33 5.75 3.35
CA GLY A 90 15.90 5.87 1.96
C GLY A 90 16.60 4.88 1.03
N VAL A 91 15.86 4.35 0.07
CA VAL A 91 16.33 3.31 -0.86
C VAL A 91 16.07 3.70 -2.32
N LEU A 92 16.91 3.23 -3.21
CA LEU A 92 16.74 3.41 -4.65
C LEU A 92 15.56 2.55 -5.14
N LEU A 93 14.53 3.19 -5.67
CA LEU A 93 13.33 2.51 -6.15
C LEU A 93 13.45 2.07 -7.61
N LEU A 94 13.97 2.94 -8.46
CA LEU A 94 14.16 2.73 -9.89
C LEU A 94 15.45 3.43 -10.32
N GLU A 95 16.16 2.81 -11.27
CA GLU A 95 17.35 3.40 -11.88
C GLU A 95 17.02 4.76 -12.52
N GLY A 96 17.93 5.72 -12.35
CA GLY A 96 17.76 7.08 -12.90
C GLY A 96 16.81 7.99 -12.09
N GLN A 97 16.24 7.51 -10.98
CA GLN A 97 15.44 8.32 -10.06
C GLN A 97 16.18 8.56 -8.74
N PRO A 98 15.89 9.67 -8.04
CA PRO A 98 16.43 9.85 -6.70
C PRO A 98 15.92 8.76 -5.74
N PRO A 99 16.69 8.40 -4.70
CA PRO A 99 16.22 7.50 -3.64
C PRO A 99 14.87 7.95 -3.07
N SER A 100 14.18 7.04 -2.38
CA SER A 100 13.01 7.41 -1.59
C SER A 100 13.40 8.36 -0.46
N LEU A 101 12.46 9.16 0.00
CA LEU A 101 12.62 9.83 1.28
C LEU A 101 12.78 8.78 2.40
N PRO A 102 13.45 9.14 3.51
CA PRO A 102 13.47 8.33 4.72
C PRO A 102 12.08 7.93 5.16
N ALA A 103 11.92 6.67 5.57
CA ALA A 103 10.67 6.14 6.10
C ALA A 103 10.87 5.76 7.57
N ARG A 104 9.78 5.60 8.31
CA ARG A 104 9.81 4.87 9.57
C ARG A 104 9.42 3.42 9.27
N ALA A 105 10.21 2.47 9.73
CA ALA A 105 10.01 1.04 9.49
C ALA A 105 9.91 0.27 10.80
N GLN A 106 9.02 -0.73 10.83
CA GLN A 106 8.87 -1.61 11.99
C GLN A 106 8.71 -3.05 11.55
N LEU A 107 9.60 -3.90 12.02
CA LEU A 107 9.42 -5.33 11.95
C LEU A 107 8.39 -5.78 12.99
N LEU A 108 7.32 -6.44 12.57
CA LEU A 108 6.31 -6.99 13.48
C LEU A 108 6.58 -8.45 13.82
N ALA A 109 6.83 -9.27 12.80
CA ALA A 109 7.08 -10.70 13.00
C ALA A 109 7.74 -11.33 11.76
N HIS A 110 8.48 -12.41 12.00
CA HIS A 110 8.77 -13.42 11.00
C HIS A 110 7.75 -14.55 11.16
N THR A 111 7.11 -14.93 10.06
CA THR A 111 6.07 -15.97 9.99
C THR A 111 6.33 -16.87 8.78
N SER A 112 5.38 -17.74 8.49
CA SER A 112 5.40 -18.62 7.31
C SER A 112 4.23 -18.29 6.37
N ILE A 113 4.29 -18.83 5.14
CA ILE A 113 3.16 -18.78 4.19
C ILE A 113 1.90 -19.41 4.80
N GLY A 114 2.04 -20.53 5.52
CA GLY A 114 0.92 -21.21 6.17
C GLY A 114 0.21 -20.30 7.16
N GLU A 115 0.94 -19.65 8.06
CA GLU A 115 0.41 -18.68 9.02
C GLU A 115 -0.15 -17.41 8.33
N SER A 116 0.39 -17.05 7.18
CA SER A 116 -0.04 -15.90 6.39
C SER A 116 -1.14 -16.23 5.37
N ALA A 117 -1.69 -17.43 5.38
CA ALA A 117 -2.71 -17.89 4.42
C ALA A 117 -3.92 -16.95 4.26
N PRO A 118 -4.48 -16.33 5.32
CA PRO A 118 -5.59 -15.38 5.19
C PRO A 118 -5.29 -14.14 4.35
N TYR A 119 -4.02 -13.76 4.25
CA TYR A 119 -3.54 -12.56 3.53
C TYR A 119 -3.17 -12.84 2.08
N LEU A 120 -3.08 -14.11 1.68
CA LEU A 120 -2.70 -14.49 0.31
C LEU A 120 -3.77 -14.06 -0.69
N PRO A 121 -3.36 -13.53 -1.88
CA PRO A 121 -4.30 -13.29 -2.96
C PRO A 121 -4.97 -14.59 -3.40
N GLU A 122 -6.31 -14.60 -3.48
CA GLU A 122 -7.10 -15.81 -3.78
C GLU A 122 -6.59 -16.57 -5.00
N ARG A 123 -6.35 -15.84 -6.10
CA ARG A 123 -5.85 -16.40 -7.38
C ARG A 123 -4.50 -17.14 -7.28
N PHE A 124 -3.73 -16.91 -6.21
CA PHE A 124 -2.41 -17.50 -6.01
C PHE A 124 -2.31 -18.33 -4.74
N ARG A 125 -3.39 -18.41 -3.95
CA ARG A 125 -3.39 -19.09 -2.64
C ARG A 125 -2.90 -20.52 -2.73
N GLU A 126 -3.49 -21.33 -3.60
CA GLU A 126 -3.08 -22.73 -3.79
C GLU A 126 -1.61 -22.88 -4.20
N LYS A 127 -1.16 -22.00 -5.13
CA LYS A 127 0.24 -22.01 -5.59
C LYS A 127 1.21 -21.73 -4.44
N TYR A 128 0.91 -20.76 -3.60
CA TYR A 128 1.79 -20.36 -2.49
C TYR A 128 1.75 -21.38 -1.36
N LEU A 129 0.60 -21.98 -1.06
CA LEU A 129 0.44 -23.01 -0.04
C LEU A 129 1.14 -24.36 -0.39
N LYS A 130 1.64 -24.54 -1.61
CA LYS A 130 2.53 -25.67 -1.95
C LYS A 130 3.84 -25.64 -1.16
N ASN A 131 4.26 -24.48 -0.66
CA ASN A 131 5.40 -24.36 0.26
C ASN A 131 4.99 -23.54 1.51
N PRO A 132 4.22 -24.14 2.43
CA PRO A 132 3.68 -23.43 3.60
C PRO A 132 4.77 -22.96 4.57
N ALA A 133 5.94 -23.59 4.59
CA ALA A 133 7.07 -23.22 5.43
C ALA A 133 7.89 -22.04 4.88
N ARG A 134 7.61 -21.57 3.66
CA ARG A 134 8.35 -20.46 3.07
C ARG A 134 8.28 -19.21 3.98
N PRO A 135 9.44 -18.58 4.26
CA PRO A 135 9.51 -17.43 5.17
C PRO A 135 8.73 -16.20 4.66
N VAL A 136 8.09 -15.53 5.60
CA VAL A 136 7.35 -14.28 5.41
C VAL A 136 7.75 -13.30 6.50
N THR A 137 8.00 -12.06 6.11
CA THR A 137 8.12 -10.93 7.02
C THR A 137 6.82 -10.14 7.04
N ALA A 138 6.28 -9.90 8.22
CA ALA A 138 5.22 -8.94 8.49
C ALA A 138 5.82 -7.66 9.07
N GLY A 139 5.41 -6.50 8.58
CA GLY A 139 5.94 -5.23 9.05
C GLY A 139 5.00 -4.07 8.80
N LYS A 140 5.36 -2.92 9.35
CA LYS A 140 4.74 -1.62 9.07
C LYS A 140 5.75 -0.66 8.45
N LEU A 141 5.24 0.23 7.61
CA LEU A 141 6.03 1.28 6.98
C LEU A 141 5.23 2.58 6.95
N TRP A 142 5.86 3.67 7.39
CA TRP A 142 5.30 5.01 7.34
C TRP A 142 6.11 5.84 6.36
N ILE A 143 5.43 6.40 5.36
CA ILE A 143 6.04 7.20 4.29
C ILE A 143 5.36 8.56 4.17
N THR A 144 6.11 9.58 3.84
CA THR A 144 5.61 10.96 3.67
C THR A 144 5.43 11.38 2.22
N GLU A 145 5.84 10.55 1.28
CA GLU A 145 5.66 10.73 -0.17
C GLU A 145 4.72 9.68 -0.77
N GLY A 146 4.48 9.68 -2.07
CA GLY A 146 3.51 8.77 -2.70
C GLY A 146 3.86 8.43 -4.15
N ARG A 147 5.07 7.90 -4.41
CA ARG A 147 5.46 7.44 -5.76
C ARG A 147 4.69 6.17 -6.15
N LYS A 148 4.59 5.93 -7.43
CA LYS A 148 3.92 4.72 -7.96
C LYS A 148 4.53 3.44 -7.39
N HIS A 149 3.69 2.58 -6.80
CA HIS A 149 4.08 1.32 -6.17
C HIS A 149 5.15 1.44 -5.07
N GLN A 150 5.29 2.60 -4.44
CA GLN A 150 6.42 2.96 -3.60
C GLN A 150 6.73 1.93 -2.52
N VAL A 151 5.77 1.56 -1.66
CA VAL A 151 6.00 0.58 -0.58
C VAL A 151 6.49 -0.75 -1.12
N LYS A 152 5.90 -1.23 -2.22
CA LYS A 152 6.33 -2.50 -2.86
C LYS A 152 7.76 -2.42 -3.38
N LEU A 153 8.14 -1.29 -3.98
CA LEU A 153 9.49 -1.06 -4.50
C LEU A 153 10.50 -0.90 -3.35
N MET A 154 10.14 -0.21 -2.27
CA MET A 154 10.98 -0.07 -1.08
C MET A 154 11.30 -1.44 -0.46
N ILE A 155 10.27 -2.26 -0.23
CA ILE A 155 10.44 -3.62 0.29
C ILE A 155 11.25 -4.51 -0.67
N LYS A 156 11.06 -4.33 -1.99
CA LYS A 156 11.84 -5.05 -3.00
C LYS A 156 13.33 -4.64 -2.97
N ALA A 157 13.62 -3.36 -2.77
CA ALA A 157 14.99 -2.84 -2.71
C ALA A 157 15.81 -3.46 -1.55
N VAL A 158 15.14 -3.86 -0.47
CA VAL A 158 15.77 -4.54 0.68
C VAL A 158 15.59 -6.06 0.67
N GLY A 159 15.24 -6.66 -0.49
CA GLY A 159 15.21 -8.11 -0.69
C GLY A 159 13.87 -8.80 -0.44
N GLY A 160 12.80 -8.07 -0.11
CA GLY A 160 11.46 -8.62 0.08
C GLY A 160 10.60 -8.61 -1.20
N HIS A 161 9.47 -9.32 -1.17
CA HIS A 161 8.46 -9.24 -2.23
C HIS A 161 7.06 -9.21 -1.62
N VAL A 162 6.43 -8.01 -1.66
CA VAL A 162 5.11 -7.78 -1.05
C VAL A 162 4.02 -8.55 -1.78
N PHE A 163 3.22 -9.33 -1.03
CA PHE A 163 2.01 -10.00 -1.52
C PHE A 163 0.73 -9.51 -0.82
N TYR A 164 0.89 -8.84 0.31
CA TYR A 164 -0.18 -8.17 1.04
C TYR A 164 0.25 -6.75 1.39
N LEU A 165 -0.63 -5.78 1.12
CA LEU A 165 -0.43 -4.38 1.47
C LEU A 165 -1.77 -3.75 1.86
N LYS A 166 -1.76 -3.09 3.03
CA LYS A 166 -2.92 -2.39 3.57
C LYS A 166 -2.52 -1.01 4.06
N ARG A 167 -3.23 0.02 3.63
CA ARG A 167 -3.06 1.35 4.24
C ARG A 167 -3.94 1.48 5.48
N LEU A 168 -3.32 1.78 6.62
CA LEU A 168 -3.97 1.89 7.92
C LEU A 168 -4.40 3.32 8.23
N ALA A 169 -3.54 4.31 7.90
CA ALA A 169 -3.77 5.71 8.23
C ALA A 169 -3.24 6.67 7.16
N ILE A 170 -3.78 7.89 7.16
CA ILE A 170 -3.29 9.09 6.44
C ILE A 170 -3.35 10.23 7.45
N GLY A 171 -2.19 10.83 7.75
CA GLY A 171 -2.04 11.84 8.79
C GLY A 171 -1.97 11.24 10.19
N PRO A 172 -2.03 12.11 11.22
CA PRO A 172 -1.96 11.74 12.63
C PRO A 172 -3.18 10.96 13.10
#